data_c00bd97c7491cf80728e29829ef6f9d7
#
_entry.id   c00bd97c7491cf80728e29829ef6f9d7
#
_cell.length_a   1.000
_cell.length_b   1.000
_cell.length_c   1.000
_cell.angle_alpha   90.00
_cell.angle_beta   90.00
_cell.angle_gamma   90.00
#
_symmetry.space_group_name_H-M   'P 1'
#
loop_
_entity.id
_entity.type
_entity.pdbx_description
1 polymer ?
#
loop_
_entity_poly.entity_id
_entity_poly.type
_entity_poly.pdbx_seq_one_letter_code
_entity_poly.pdbx_strand_id
1 'polypeptide(L)'
;MNIGQLRHRIEFQRLENTFDNEGFPKEEYVTFQKSWADVNDLYGKEYWDSKQQLSENITVFHTRYYKNIDTNCYIHFKGQIYEIIEIDNIKYLNKELKIKAKLQVINNGN
;
A
#
# COMPACT_ATOMS: atom_id res chain seq x y z
N MET A 1 0.08 -10.27 15.87
CA MET A 1 -0.31 -10.74 14.55
C MET A 1 0.11 -12.18 14.36
N ASN A 2 -0.77 -12.97 13.85
CA ASN A 2 -0.49 -14.37 13.60
C ASN A 2 0.02 -14.52 12.17
N ILE A 3 1.28 -14.91 12.02
CA ILE A 3 1.89 -15.04 10.69
C ILE A 3 1.13 -16.01 9.80
N GLY A 4 0.49 -17.02 10.40
CA GLY A 4 -0.31 -17.95 9.61
C GLY A 4 -1.48 -17.32 8.90
N GLN A 5 -1.82 -16.09 9.23
CA GLN A 5 -2.93 -15.39 8.58
C GLN A 5 -2.49 -14.52 7.42
N LEU A 6 -1.21 -14.48 7.11
CA LEU A 6 -0.71 -13.70 5.99
C LEU A 6 -0.93 -14.51 4.72
N ARG A 7 -2.02 -14.24 4.04
CA ARG A 7 -2.48 -15.09 2.94
C ARG A 7 -2.37 -14.49 1.55
N HIS A 8 -2.06 -13.22 1.47
CA HIS A 8 -2.07 -12.53 0.17
C HIS A 8 -0.70 -12.04 -0.18
N ARG A 9 -0.36 -12.14 -1.46
CA ARG A 9 0.90 -11.60 -1.94
C ARG A 9 0.71 -10.16 -2.36
N ILE A 10 1.60 -9.31 -1.90
CA ILE A 10 1.61 -7.92 -2.30
C ILE A 10 3.01 -7.53 -2.69
N GLU A 11 3.13 -6.39 -3.37
CA GLU A 11 4.42 -5.84 -3.74
C GLU A 11 4.47 -4.38 -3.33
N PHE A 12 5.54 -4.02 -2.64
CA PHE A 12 5.78 -2.63 -2.34
C PHE A 12 6.55 -2.01 -3.49
N GLN A 13 6.09 -0.86 -3.95
CA GLN A 13 6.62 -0.22 -5.14
C GLN A 13 6.93 1.24 -4.88
N ARG A 14 7.84 1.77 -5.68
CA ARG A 14 8.12 3.20 -5.73
C ARG A 14 7.85 3.67 -7.14
N LEU A 15 7.44 4.92 -7.23
CA LEU A 15 7.24 5.55 -8.52
C LEU A 15 8.56 6.18 -8.92
N GLU A 16 9.13 5.73 -10.03
CA GLU A 16 10.43 6.18 -10.47
C GLU A 16 10.37 6.80 -11.84
N ASN A 17 11.21 7.79 -12.04
CA ASN A 17 11.34 8.42 -13.34
C ASN A 17 12.33 7.64 -14.18
N THR A 18 11.93 7.32 -15.39
CA THR A 18 12.78 6.57 -16.30
C THR A 18 12.57 7.12 -17.71
N PHE A 19 13.09 6.43 -18.71
CA PHE A 19 12.97 6.85 -20.09
C PHE A 19 12.48 5.66 -20.90
N ASP A 20 11.63 5.97 -21.90
CA ASP A 20 11.18 4.91 -22.79
C ASP A 20 12.26 4.65 -23.85
N ASN A 21 11.94 3.75 -24.78
CA ASN A 21 12.92 3.35 -25.79
C ASN A 21 13.32 4.49 -26.73
N GLU A 22 12.53 5.54 -26.76
CA GLU A 22 12.79 6.68 -27.61
C GLU A 22 13.39 7.85 -26.86
N GLY A 23 13.69 7.64 -25.58
CA GLY A 23 14.33 8.67 -24.79
C GLY A 23 13.39 9.64 -24.12
N PHE A 24 12.10 9.43 -24.19
CA PHE A 24 11.15 10.33 -23.55
C PHE A 24 10.99 9.97 -22.07
N PRO A 25 10.88 10.97 -21.21
CA PRO A 25 10.68 10.70 -19.77
C PRO A 25 9.37 10.00 -19.54
N LYS A 26 9.38 9.07 -18.60
CA LYS A 26 8.16 8.44 -18.15
C LYS A 26 8.31 8.04 -16.69
N GLU A 27 7.18 7.80 -16.05
CA GLU A 27 7.16 7.30 -14.67
C GLU A 27 6.67 5.88 -14.66
N GLU A 28 7.25 5.07 -13.80
CA GLU A 28 6.77 3.71 -13.66
C GLU A 28 6.92 3.23 -12.23
N TYR A 29 6.04 2.32 -11.84
CA TYR A 29 6.08 1.71 -10.53
C TYR A 29 7.08 0.58 -10.54
N VAL A 30 8.03 0.63 -9.62
CA VAL A 30 9.09 -0.37 -9.54
C VAL A 30 9.00 -1.09 -8.20
N THR A 31 8.86 -2.40 -8.26
CA THR A 31 8.78 -3.22 -7.06
C THR A 31 10.16 -3.32 -6.40
N PHE A 32 10.20 -3.03 -5.13
CA PHE A 32 11.45 -3.18 -4.38
C PHE A 32 11.33 -4.15 -3.21
N GLN A 33 10.12 -4.57 -2.87
CA GLN A 33 9.94 -5.52 -1.77
C GLN A 33 8.65 -6.30 -2.00
N LYS A 34 8.74 -7.61 -2.00
CA LYS A 34 7.57 -8.47 -2.06
C LYS A 34 7.26 -8.96 -0.66
N SER A 35 6.00 -9.16 -0.37
CA SER A 35 5.58 -9.55 0.96
C SER A 35 4.29 -10.34 0.93
N TRP A 36 4.08 -11.08 2.00
CA TRP A 36 2.76 -11.64 2.31
C TRP A 36 2.05 -10.66 3.21
N ALA A 37 0.74 -10.63 3.12
CA ALA A 37 -0.06 -9.70 3.89
C ALA A 37 -1.40 -10.32 4.26
N ASP A 38 -1.95 -9.86 5.37
CA ASP A 38 -3.36 -10.03 5.69
C ASP A 38 -4.04 -8.77 5.21
N VAL A 39 -5.13 -8.91 4.47
CA VAL A 39 -5.76 -7.77 3.79
C VAL A 39 -7.21 -7.67 4.19
N ASN A 40 -7.61 -6.49 4.63
CA ASN A 40 -8.98 -6.22 5.02
C ASN A 40 -9.41 -4.85 4.53
N ASP A 41 -10.61 -4.77 4.03
CA ASP A 41 -11.19 -3.48 3.69
C ASP A 41 -11.69 -2.82 4.96
N LEU A 42 -11.48 -1.53 5.04
CA LEU A 42 -11.90 -0.77 6.20
C LEU A 42 -13.26 -0.15 5.91
N TYR A 43 -14.24 -0.55 6.68
CA TYR A 43 -15.59 -0.04 6.52
C TYR A 43 -16.09 0.53 7.83
N GLY A 44 -17.03 1.44 7.74
CA GLY A 44 -17.84 1.82 8.86
C GLY A 44 -17.23 2.85 9.76
N LYS A 45 -17.72 2.84 10.96
CA LYS A 45 -17.55 3.96 11.87
C LYS A 45 -16.15 4.18 12.37
N GLU A 46 -15.39 3.13 12.49
CA GLU A 46 -14.07 3.27 13.10
C GLU A 46 -13.22 4.29 12.40
N TYR A 47 -13.27 4.24 11.09
CA TYR A 47 -12.45 5.14 10.31
C TYR A 47 -13.15 6.48 10.13
N TRP A 48 -14.45 6.44 9.96
CA TRP A 48 -15.22 7.65 9.71
C TRP A 48 -15.08 8.66 10.82
N ASP A 49 -15.03 8.20 12.06
CA ASP A 49 -15.00 9.09 13.19
C ASP A 49 -13.76 9.96 13.22
N SER A 50 -12.70 9.51 12.61
CA SER A 50 -11.45 10.26 12.66
C SER A 50 -11.03 10.84 11.33
N LYS A 51 -11.48 10.25 10.22
CA LYS A 51 -10.98 10.64 8.90
C LYS A 51 -12.08 10.67 7.87
N GLN A 52 -13.06 11.49 8.11
CA GLN A 52 -14.25 11.49 7.26
C GLN A 52 -13.97 11.74 5.79
N GLN A 53 -12.99 12.59 5.50
CA GLN A 53 -12.72 12.90 4.10
C GLN A 53 -12.01 11.78 3.36
N LEU A 54 -11.55 10.76 4.07
CA LEU A 54 -10.83 9.65 3.44
C LEU A 54 -11.64 8.37 3.48
N SER A 55 -12.93 8.49 3.36
CA SER A 55 -13.83 7.38 3.61
C SER A 55 -13.85 6.31 2.54
N GLU A 56 -13.32 6.60 1.37
CA GLU A 56 -13.51 5.70 0.24
C GLU A 56 -12.33 4.78 0.04
N ASN A 57 -12.65 3.51 -0.20
CA ASN A 57 -11.68 2.56 -0.75
C ASN A 57 -10.41 2.42 0.08
N ILE A 58 -10.57 2.44 1.39
CA ILE A 58 -9.44 2.24 2.28
C ILE A 58 -9.28 0.75 2.54
N THR A 59 -8.07 0.27 2.37
CA THR A 59 -7.73 -1.13 2.63
C THR A 59 -6.60 -1.17 3.64
N VAL A 60 -6.68 -2.12 4.55
CA VAL A 60 -5.68 -2.28 5.60
C VAL A 60 -4.86 -3.53 5.28
N PHE A 61 -3.56 -3.34 5.22
CA PHE A 61 -2.62 -4.42 4.97
C PHE A 61 -1.78 -4.65 6.22
N HIS A 62 -1.80 -5.88 6.72
CA HIS A 62 -0.90 -6.27 7.82
C HIS A 62 0.23 -7.07 7.23
N THR A 63 1.46 -6.65 7.51
CA THR A 63 2.64 -7.33 6.98
C THR A 63 3.69 -7.47 8.08
N ARG A 64 4.74 -8.20 7.76
CA ARG A 64 5.94 -8.17 8.56
C ARG A 64 6.56 -6.78 8.48
N TYR A 65 7.41 -6.48 9.41
CA TYR A 65 8.11 -5.21 9.42
C TYR A 65 9.16 -5.17 8.29
N TYR A 66 9.18 -4.07 7.57
CA TYR A 66 10.21 -3.77 6.59
C TYR A 66 10.67 -2.33 6.82
N LYS A 67 11.96 -2.16 6.89
CA LYS A 67 12.54 -0.88 7.24
C LYS A 67 12.30 0.20 6.18
N ASN A 68 12.21 -0.20 4.93
CA ASN A 68 12.20 0.76 3.82
C ASN A 68 10.82 1.19 3.36
N ILE A 69 9.79 0.85 4.11
CA ILE A 69 8.43 1.19 3.71
C ILE A 69 8.04 2.51 4.36
N ASP A 70 7.59 3.46 3.55
CA ASP A 70 7.11 4.75 4.05
C ASP A 70 5.90 5.20 3.24
N THR A 71 5.38 6.38 3.55
CA THR A 71 4.16 6.86 2.91
C THR A 71 4.37 7.34 1.48
N ASN A 72 5.58 7.34 1.01
CA ASN A 72 5.86 7.63 -0.41
C ASN A 72 5.83 6.37 -1.27
N CYS A 73 5.58 5.23 -0.64
CA CYS A 73 5.53 3.96 -1.36
C CYS A 73 4.10 3.63 -1.76
N TYR A 74 4.00 2.64 -2.62
CA TYR A 74 2.72 2.14 -3.10
C TYR A 74 2.66 0.65 -2.89
N ILE A 75 1.45 0.10 -2.84
CA ILE A 75 1.26 -1.34 -2.76
C ILE A 75 0.55 -1.82 -4.02
N HIS A 76 1.12 -2.83 -4.65
CA HIS A 76 0.49 -3.50 -5.78
C HIS A 76 -0.16 -4.77 -5.26
N PHE A 77 -1.46 -4.89 -5.45
CA PHE A 77 -2.22 -6.01 -4.96
C PHE A 77 -3.33 -6.34 -5.93
N LYS A 78 -3.33 -7.56 -6.45
CA LYS A 78 -4.36 -8.06 -7.37
C LYS A 78 -4.55 -7.13 -8.58
N GLY A 79 -3.44 -6.68 -9.13
CA GLY A 79 -3.51 -5.84 -10.33
C GLY A 79 -3.87 -4.40 -10.10
N GLN A 80 -3.97 -3.99 -8.84
CA GLN A 80 -4.34 -2.61 -8.50
C GLN A 80 -3.26 -1.96 -7.67
N ILE A 81 -3.19 -0.64 -7.77
CA ILE A 81 -2.20 0.15 -7.04
C ILE A 81 -2.89 0.87 -5.90
N TYR A 82 -2.29 0.79 -4.72
CA TYR A 82 -2.79 1.46 -3.53
C TYR A 82 -1.75 2.46 -3.06
N GLU A 83 -2.22 3.64 -2.72
CA GLU A 83 -1.38 4.69 -2.17
C GLU A 83 -1.38 4.57 -0.65
N ILE A 84 -0.20 4.49 -0.07
CA ILE A 84 -0.09 4.34 1.38
C ILE A 84 -0.43 5.65 2.05
N ILE A 85 -1.36 5.59 3.00
CA ILE A 85 -1.80 6.77 3.72
C ILE A 85 -1.18 6.82 5.10
N GLU A 86 -1.10 5.69 5.76
CA GLU A 86 -0.67 5.65 7.15
C GLU A 86 0.00 4.32 7.44
N ILE A 87 1.08 4.37 8.18
CA ILE A 87 1.81 3.16 8.57
C ILE A 87 1.93 3.15 10.09
N ASP A 88 1.49 2.06 10.69
CA ASP A 88 1.61 1.85 12.11
C ASP A 88 2.59 0.71 12.36
N ASN A 89 3.71 1.05 12.96
CA ASN A 89 4.67 0.06 13.44
C ASN A 89 4.18 -0.37 14.83
N ILE A 90 3.47 -1.46 14.88
CA ILE A 90 2.69 -1.84 16.04
C ILE A 90 3.56 -1.93 17.28
N LYS A 91 3.22 -1.11 18.28
CA LYS A 91 3.93 -1.01 19.54
C LYS A 91 5.41 -0.68 19.37
N TYR A 92 5.78 -0.16 18.21
CA TYR A 92 7.16 0.22 17.90
C TYR A 92 8.14 -0.94 18.05
N LEU A 93 7.66 -2.16 17.80
CA LEU A 93 8.48 -3.33 18.02
C LEU A 93 9.26 -3.79 16.80
N ASN A 94 9.06 -3.17 15.65
CA ASN A 94 9.72 -3.55 14.41
C ASN A 94 9.46 -5.01 14.07
N LYS A 95 8.25 -5.48 14.32
CA LYS A 95 7.86 -6.85 14.01
C LYS A 95 6.80 -6.92 12.93
N GLU A 96 5.88 -5.99 12.95
CA GLU A 96 4.78 -5.99 11.99
C GLU A 96 4.31 -4.57 11.75
N LEU A 97 3.73 -4.38 10.57
CA LEU A 97 3.19 -3.10 10.16
C LEU A 97 1.71 -3.26 9.86
N LYS A 98 0.95 -2.25 10.27
CA LYS A 98 -0.44 -2.11 9.87
C LYS A 98 -0.49 -0.90 8.94
N ILE A 99 -0.80 -1.13 7.68
CA ILE A 99 -0.71 -0.11 6.66
C ILE A 99 -2.10 0.19 6.14
N LYS A 100 -2.49 1.45 6.21
CA LYS A 100 -3.73 1.89 5.59
C LYS A 100 -3.41 2.50 4.26
N ALA A 101 -4.12 2.06 3.25
CA ALA A 101 -3.85 2.50 1.89
C ALA A 101 -5.14 2.72 1.15
N LYS A 102 -5.10 3.63 0.20
CA LYS A 102 -6.25 4.02 -0.59
C LYS A 102 -6.08 3.52 -2.00
N LEU A 103 -7.11 2.87 -2.52
CA LEU A 103 -7.08 2.42 -3.89
C LEU A 103 -6.90 3.63 -4.81
N GLN A 104 -5.89 3.56 -5.64
CA GLN A 104 -5.65 4.62 -6.58
C GLN A 104 -6.49 4.40 -7.81
N VAL A 105 -7.40 5.31 -8.06
CA VAL A 105 -8.26 5.22 -9.22
C VAL A 105 -7.47 5.76 -10.40
N ILE A 106 -7.20 4.90 -11.36
CA ILE A 106 -6.49 5.31 -12.54
C ILE A 106 -7.50 5.64 -13.61
N ASN A 107 -7.47 6.86 -14.00
CA ASN A 107 -8.40 7.34 -14.98
C ASN A 107 -7.75 7.31 -16.34
N ASN A 108 -7.70 6.15 -16.93
CA ASN A 108 -6.89 5.92 -18.11
C ASN A 108 -7.44 6.48 -19.36
N GLY A 109 -7.21 7.72 -19.57
CA GLY A 109 -7.67 8.28 -20.80
C GLY A 109 -9.15 8.28 -20.86
N ASN A 110 -9.55 8.09 -19.83
CA ASN A 110 -10.96 8.19 -19.68
C ASN A 110 -11.23 9.61 -19.55
#